data_461065e9f75a284087f49d97b2c4e726
#
_entry.id   461065e9f75a284087f49d97b2c4e726
#
_cell.length_a   1.000
_cell.length_b   1.000
_cell.length_c   1.000
_cell.angle_alpha   90.00
_cell.angle_beta   90.00
_cell.angle_gamma   90.00
#
_symmetry.space_group_name_H-M   'P 1'
#
loop_
_entity.id
_entity.type
_entity.pdbx_description
1 polymer ?
#
loop_
_entity_poly.entity_id
_entity_poly.type
_entity_poly.pdbx_seq_one_letter_code
_entity_poly.pdbx_strand_id
1 'polypeptide(L)'
;MAKISSSAGISGELSLSAGFTASESNFNTDNSATITDNTQKGESDSKFIPVLLGNVAYTFGQGLDKQIYMGTSREDIAIGTLALELGFKQQLANGTVIDASFLPTIMSGETWDDPFKEGSARGVTDEEGNAYRLKFGNIGNSGFSLDTAYAVKEIDSEKSGHQAYSTSEQDLLRRDATSIYTKGSFRFPISRGTFLSPSVTYIKTDADGDALSNTSWKGELSVFTNFDRHQLVLTAGYTGRNYDASHPIYNVVRDDDELSLFAAYEYKGLMGWDNWSLISFAGYGQTDSNIDFYDEKSMLFSVGVNCQF
;
A
#
# COMPACT_ATOMS: atom_id res chain seq x y z
N MET A 1 -32.79 -2.74 -4.63
CA MET A 1 -31.57 -3.39 -4.08
C MET A 1 -30.38 -2.67 -4.68
N ALA A 2 -29.41 -2.31 -3.87
CA ALA A 2 -28.13 -1.82 -4.38
C ALA A 2 -27.42 -2.96 -5.12
N LYS A 3 -26.72 -2.68 -6.21
CA LYS A 3 -26.09 -3.67 -7.08
C LYS A 3 -24.58 -3.41 -7.08
N ILE A 4 -23.77 -4.47 -7.17
CA ILE A 4 -22.30 -4.33 -7.34
C ILE A 4 -21.96 -3.72 -8.71
N SER A 5 -22.76 -4.05 -9.73
CA SER A 5 -22.60 -3.54 -11.10
C SER A 5 -23.96 -3.22 -11.73
N SER A 6 -23.95 -2.37 -12.74
CA SER A 6 -25.14 -2.05 -13.55
C SER A 6 -25.50 -3.15 -14.53
N SER A 7 -24.54 -4.03 -14.91
CA SER A 7 -24.70 -5.09 -15.90
C SER A 7 -24.07 -6.39 -15.44
N ALA A 8 -24.60 -7.51 -15.95
CA ALA A 8 -23.99 -8.82 -15.80
C ALA A 8 -22.84 -8.99 -16.82
N GLY A 9 -21.93 -9.90 -16.51
CA GLY A 9 -20.85 -10.29 -17.42
C GLY A 9 -19.52 -9.63 -17.08
N ILE A 10 -18.65 -9.55 -18.06
CA ILE A 10 -17.28 -9.05 -17.92
C ILE A 10 -17.30 -7.53 -17.96
N SER A 11 -16.55 -6.92 -17.07
CA SER A 11 -16.21 -5.49 -17.05
C SER A 11 -14.79 -5.34 -16.56
N GLY A 12 -14.15 -4.22 -16.87
CA GLY A 12 -12.80 -3.98 -16.41
C GLY A 12 -12.27 -2.63 -16.84
N GLU A 13 -11.05 -2.39 -16.44
CA GLU A 13 -10.29 -1.22 -16.86
C GLU A 13 -8.80 -1.57 -16.96
N LEU A 14 -8.12 -0.88 -17.85
CA LEU A 14 -6.69 -0.98 -18.04
C LEU A 14 -6.12 0.43 -18.17
N SER A 15 -5.10 0.74 -17.41
CA SER A 15 -4.41 2.02 -17.46
C SER A 15 -2.91 1.87 -17.67
N LEU A 16 -2.37 2.75 -18.50
CA LEU A 16 -0.94 2.87 -18.76
C LEU A 16 -0.52 4.31 -18.49
N SER A 17 0.49 4.47 -17.65
CA SER A 17 1.03 5.77 -17.25
C SER A 17 2.55 5.80 -17.37
N ALA A 18 3.09 6.99 -17.63
CA ALA A 18 4.49 7.29 -17.38
C ALA A 18 4.60 7.86 -15.96
N GLY A 19 5.45 7.24 -15.15
CA GLY A 19 5.68 7.62 -13.76
C GLY A 19 7.10 8.11 -13.52
N PHE A 20 7.24 9.01 -12.57
CA PHE A 20 8.50 9.42 -11.98
C PHE A 20 8.46 9.08 -10.49
N THR A 21 9.51 8.41 -10.01
CA THR A 21 9.66 8.09 -8.58
C THR A 21 10.99 8.64 -8.09
N ALA A 22 10.99 9.13 -6.85
CA ALA A 22 12.19 9.47 -6.12
C ALA A 22 12.09 8.85 -4.72
N SER A 23 13.18 8.30 -4.23
CA SER A 23 13.27 7.61 -2.94
C SER A 23 14.59 7.92 -2.26
N GLU A 24 14.53 8.19 -0.96
CA GLU A 24 15.69 8.30 -0.06
C GLU A 24 15.50 7.22 1.00
N SER A 25 16.31 6.16 0.96
CA SER A 25 16.19 5.03 1.90
C SER A 25 17.45 4.16 1.83
N ASN A 26 17.91 3.67 2.97
CA ASN A 26 18.98 2.67 3.03
C ASN A 26 18.57 1.29 2.51
N PHE A 27 17.27 1.05 2.34
CA PHE A 27 16.72 -0.20 1.82
C PHE A 27 16.52 -0.20 0.31
N ASN A 28 16.66 0.95 -0.36
CA ASN A 28 16.54 1.03 -1.81
C ASN A 28 17.74 0.37 -2.51
N THR A 29 17.48 -0.72 -3.24
CA THR A 29 18.51 -1.50 -3.96
C THR A 29 19.00 -0.82 -5.25
N ASP A 30 18.33 0.22 -5.71
CA ASP A 30 18.79 1.06 -6.82
C ASP A 30 19.94 2.00 -6.39
N ASN A 31 20.13 2.22 -5.09
CA ASN A 31 21.22 3.01 -4.53
C ASN A 31 22.54 2.24 -4.49
N SER A 32 23.62 2.91 -4.06
CA SER A 32 24.92 2.28 -3.88
C SER A 32 24.83 1.02 -3.01
N ALA A 33 25.36 -0.09 -3.53
CA ALA A 33 25.42 -1.33 -2.76
C ALA A 33 26.35 -1.21 -1.54
N THR A 34 27.29 -0.26 -1.54
CA THR A 34 28.24 -0.07 -0.45
C THR A 34 27.89 1.18 0.34
N ILE A 35 27.70 1.04 1.64
CA ILE A 35 27.63 2.13 2.62
C ILE A 35 28.90 2.18 3.46
N THR A 36 29.28 3.37 3.86
CA THR A 36 30.46 3.58 4.71
C THR A 36 30.13 3.60 6.19
N ASP A 37 28.87 3.91 6.51
CA ASP A 37 28.38 4.10 7.86
C ASP A 37 26.88 3.76 7.92
N ASN A 38 26.50 2.84 8.79
CA ASN A 38 25.11 2.42 8.99
C ASN A 38 24.35 3.26 10.04
N THR A 39 24.90 4.42 10.42
CA THR A 39 24.23 5.40 11.31
C THR A 39 23.63 6.58 10.55
N GLN A 40 23.81 6.64 9.23
CA GLN A 40 23.36 7.76 8.39
C GLN A 40 22.08 7.42 7.62
N LYS A 41 21.38 8.47 7.19
CA LYS A 41 20.25 8.37 6.25
C LYS A 41 20.69 7.78 4.92
N GLY A 42 19.73 7.17 4.20
CA GLY A 42 19.97 6.63 2.87
C GLY A 42 20.24 7.72 1.82
N GLU A 43 20.85 7.33 0.72
CA GLU A 43 21.01 8.18 -0.45
C GLU A 43 19.68 8.34 -1.20
N SER A 44 19.55 9.43 -1.95
CA SER A 44 18.41 9.66 -2.84
C SER A 44 18.66 9.07 -4.22
N ASP A 45 17.66 8.39 -4.76
CA ASP A 45 17.61 7.95 -6.15
C ASP A 45 16.28 8.38 -6.80
N SER A 46 16.29 8.53 -8.12
CA SER A 46 15.10 8.86 -8.89
C SER A 46 15.11 8.21 -10.26
N LYS A 47 13.94 7.74 -10.69
CA LYS A 47 13.79 7.07 -11.98
C LYS A 47 12.43 7.31 -12.62
N PHE A 48 12.40 7.15 -13.96
CA PHE A 48 11.16 7.04 -14.70
C PHE A 48 10.75 5.57 -14.82
N ILE A 49 9.49 5.29 -14.59
CA ILE A 49 8.92 3.94 -14.65
C ILE A 49 7.62 3.94 -15.45
N PRO A 50 7.35 2.90 -16.25
CA PRO A 50 6.00 2.65 -16.73
C PRO A 50 5.14 2.13 -15.56
N VAL A 51 3.91 2.60 -15.45
CA VAL A 51 2.94 2.13 -14.46
C VAL A 51 1.76 1.52 -15.21
N LEU A 52 1.57 0.23 -15.03
CA LEU A 52 0.44 -0.53 -15.58
C LEU A 52 -0.47 -0.95 -14.44
N LEU A 53 -1.72 -0.47 -14.46
CA LEU A 53 -2.75 -0.82 -13.49
C LEU A 53 -3.99 -1.32 -14.23
N GLY A 54 -4.79 -2.14 -13.60
CA GLY A 54 -6.03 -2.58 -14.19
C GLY A 54 -6.71 -3.66 -13.38
N ASN A 55 -7.97 -3.88 -13.72
CA ASN A 55 -8.76 -4.96 -13.16
C ASN A 55 -9.70 -5.53 -14.21
N VAL A 56 -10.10 -6.76 -13.98
CA VAL A 56 -11.17 -7.44 -14.67
C VAL A 56 -12.10 -8.08 -13.66
N ALA A 57 -13.38 -7.97 -13.88
CA ALA A 57 -14.41 -8.50 -13.02
C ALA A 57 -15.50 -9.21 -13.82
N TYR A 58 -16.07 -10.26 -13.26
CA TYR A 58 -17.24 -10.95 -13.78
C TYR A 58 -18.39 -10.85 -12.77
N THR A 59 -19.44 -10.13 -13.14
CA THR A 59 -20.62 -9.93 -12.32
C THR A 59 -21.74 -10.90 -12.69
N PHE A 60 -22.33 -11.56 -11.70
CA PHE A 60 -23.37 -12.58 -11.88
C PHE A 60 -24.40 -12.57 -10.74
N GLY A 61 -25.37 -13.49 -10.82
CA GLY A 61 -26.48 -13.58 -9.90
C GLY A 61 -27.72 -12.79 -10.40
N GLN A 62 -28.92 -13.19 -9.97
CA GLN A 62 -30.17 -12.56 -10.40
C GLN A 62 -30.26 -11.09 -9.97
N GLY A 63 -29.62 -10.73 -8.85
CA GLY A 63 -29.57 -9.36 -8.31
C GLY A 63 -28.36 -8.56 -8.76
N LEU A 64 -27.45 -9.11 -9.57
CA LEU A 64 -26.12 -8.55 -9.86
C LEU A 64 -25.34 -8.27 -8.57
N ASP A 65 -25.48 -9.17 -7.62
CA ASP A 65 -25.03 -9.05 -6.24
C ASP A 65 -23.74 -9.82 -5.95
N LYS A 66 -23.19 -10.53 -6.96
CA LYS A 66 -21.98 -11.34 -6.86
C LYS A 66 -20.99 -10.96 -7.95
N GLN A 67 -19.70 -10.92 -7.58
CA GLN A 67 -18.63 -10.59 -8.50
C GLN A 67 -17.37 -11.36 -8.14
N ILE A 68 -16.71 -11.94 -9.11
CA ILE A 68 -15.32 -12.40 -9.03
C ILE A 68 -14.48 -11.36 -9.74
N TYR A 69 -13.31 -11.04 -9.19
CA TYR A 69 -12.44 -10.03 -9.79
C TYR A 69 -10.97 -10.37 -9.60
N MET A 70 -10.16 -9.80 -10.48
CA MET A 70 -8.69 -9.83 -10.38
C MET A 70 -8.15 -8.48 -10.86
N GLY A 71 -7.16 -7.95 -10.15
CA GLY A 71 -6.49 -6.71 -10.53
C GLY A 71 -6.28 -5.76 -9.38
N THR A 72 -5.99 -4.51 -9.69
CA THR A 72 -5.82 -3.45 -8.70
C THR A 72 -7.17 -2.83 -8.36
N SER A 73 -7.44 -2.63 -7.07
CA SER A 73 -8.67 -1.99 -6.60
C SER A 73 -8.62 -0.48 -6.89
N ARG A 74 -9.63 0.02 -7.61
CA ARG A 74 -9.74 1.46 -7.90
C ARG A 74 -9.86 2.30 -6.62
N GLU A 75 -10.56 1.79 -5.60
CA GLU A 75 -10.71 2.48 -4.31
C GLU A 75 -9.37 2.56 -3.58
N ASP A 76 -8.59 1.50 -3.60
CA ASP A 76 -7.28 1.45 -2.97
C ASP A 76 -6.27 2.34 -3.71
N ILE A 77 -6.28 2.33 -5.05
CA ILE A 77 -5.46 3.22 -5.88
C ILE A 77 -5.77 4.69 -5.55
N ALA A 78 -7.04 5.06 -5.41
CA ALA A 78 -7.46 6.42 -5.14
C ALA A 78 -6.91 6.99 -3.82
N ILE A 79 -6.54 6.14 -2.87
CA ILE A 79 -5.93 6.50 -1.60
C ILE A 79 -4.43 6.16 -1.52
N GLY A 80 -3.82 5.78 -2.65
CA GLY A 80 -2.39 5.51 -2.75
C GLY A 80 -1.96 4.08 -2.43
N THR A 81 -2.89 3.15 -2.31
CA THR A 81 -2.58 1.73 -2.08
C THR A 81 -2.56 0.97 -3.40
N LEU A 82 -1.39 0.47 -3.80
CA LEU A 82 -1.20 -0.31 -5.03
C LEU A 82 -0.98 -1.77 -4.68
N ALA A 83 -2.04 -2.57 -4.80
CA ALA A 83 -1.98 -4.01 -4.56
C ALA A 83 -2.77 -4.75 -5.63
N LEU A 84 -2.25 -5.90 -6.07
CA LEU A 84 -3.00 -6.81 -6.91
C LEU A 84 -3.80 -7.77 -6.04
N GLU A 85 -5.06 -7.97 -6.38
CA GLU A 85 -5.99 -8.81 -5.65
C GLU A 85 -6.68 -9.80 -6.59
N LEU A 86 -6.96 -11.00 -6.07
CA LEU A 86 -7.93 -11.94 -6.60
C LEU A 86 -9.01 -12.13 -5.56
N GLY A 87 -10.27 -11.81 -5.87
CA GLY A 87 -11.30 -11.80 -4.85
C GLY A 87 -12.70 -12.11 -5.34
N PHE A 88 -13.57 -12.24 -4.35
CA PHE A 88 -15.00 -12.44 -4.51
C PHE A 88 -15.76 -11.43 -3.67
N LYS A 89 -16.70 -10.72 -4.29
CA LYS A 89 -17.61 -9.78 -3.64
C LYS A 89 -19.03 -10.32 -3.64
N GLN A 90 -19.72 -10.11 -2.53
CA GLN A 90 -21.16 -10.34 -2.43
C GLN A 90 -21.84 -9.17 -1.72
N GLN A 91 -22.88 -8.62 -2.34
CA GLN A 91 -23.71 -7.63 -1.73
C GLN A 91 -24.94 -8.28 -1.05
N LEU A 92 -25.15 -7.93 0.21
CA LEU A 92 -26.27 -8.36 1.00
C LEU A 92 -27.50 -7.44 0.80
N ALA A 93 -28.68 -7.93 1.15
CA ALA A 93 -29.93 -7.19 1.02
C ALA A 93 -29.96 -5.87 1.82
N ASN A 94 -29.21 -5.78 2.92
CA ASN A 94 -29.07 -4.59 3.76
C ASN A 94 -28.05 -3.56 3.25
N GLY A 95 -27.48 -3.79 2.06
CA GLY A 95 -26.50 -2.89 1.45
C GLY A 95 -25.04 -3.16 1.82
N THR A 96 -24.76 -4.06 2.75
CA THR A 96 -23.39 -4.46 3.10
C THR A 96 -22.75 -5.23 1.94
N VAL A 97 -21.51 -4.89 1.59
CA VAL A 97 -20.69 -5.65 0.64
C VAL A 97 -19.65 -6.45 1.43
N ILE A 98 -19.68 -7.76 1.30
CA ILE A 98 -18.62 -8.64 1.79
C ILE A 98 -17.67 -8.88 0.64
N ASP A 99 -16.37 -8.66 0.88
CA ASP A 99 -15.29 -8.83 -0.09
C ASP A 99 -14.19 -9.66 0.55
N ALA A 100 -13.93 -10.83 -0.01
CA ALA A 100 -12.86 -11.72 0.43
C ALA A 100 -11.83 -11.82 -0.69
N SER A 101 -10.57 -11.50 -0.41
CA SER A 101 -9.52 -11.47 -1.41
C SER A 101 -8.21 -12.04 -0.93
N PHE A 102 -7.44 -12.51 -1.88
CA PHE A 102 -6.06 -12.92 -1.75
C PHE A 102 -5.16 -11.93 -2.51
N LEU A 103 -4.12 -11.44 -1.85
CA LEU A 103 -3.15 -10.50 -2.40
C LEU A 103 -1.79 -11.22 -2.49
N PRO A 104 -1.46 -11.82 -3.64
CA PRO A 104 -0.16 -12.44 -3.84
C PRO A 104 0.93 -11.40 -4.11
N THR A 105 2.15 -11.70 -3.74
CA THR A 105 3.30 -11.07 -4.38
C THR A 105 3.45 -11.62 -5.78
N ILE A 106 3.17 -10.82 -6.79
CA ILE A 106 3.31 -11.22 -8.20
C ILE A 106 4.72 -10.98 -8.72
N MET A 107 5.36 -9.94 -8.21
CA MET A 107 6.76 -9.67 -8.41
C MET A 107 7.38 -9.49 -7.03
N SER A 108 8.38 -10.30 -6.72
CA SER A 108 9.16 -10.11 -5.51
C SER A 108 9.72 -8.69 -5.46
N GLY A 109 9.64 -8.04 -4.33
CA GLY A 109 10.41 -6.84 -4.04
C GLY A 109 11.88 -7.21 -3.90
N GLU A 110 12.77 -6.26 -4.14
CA GLU A 110 14.19 -6.43 -3.83
C GLU A 110 14.55 -5.69 -2.55
N THR A 111 15.39 -6.31 -1.74
CA THR A 111 15.98 -5.71 -0.55
C THR A 111 17.45 -6.18 -0.39
N TRP A 112 18.18 -5.60 0.57
CA TRP A 112 19.51 -6.06 0.89
C TRP A 112 19.47 -7.31 1.78
N ASP A 113 20.33 -8.30 1.50
CA ASP A 113 20.50 -9.50 2.35
C ASP A 113 21.06 -9.14 3.74
N ASP A 114 22.01 -8.20 3.81
CA ASP A 114 22.48 -7.55 5.04
C ASP A 114 22.46 -6.02 4.83
N PRO A 115 21.35 -5.34 5.23
CA PRO A 115 21.25 -3.90 5.04
C PRO A 115 22.25 -3.09 5.85
N PHE A 116 22.81 -3.65 6.92
CA PHE A 116 23.73 -2.97 7.86
C PHE A 116 25.21 -3.14 7.53
N LYS A 117 25.54 -3.91 6.49
CA LYS A 117 26.91 -4.20 6.09
C LYS A 117 27.62 -2.95 5.60
N GLU A 118 28.79 -2.67 6.19
CA GLU A 118 29.64 -1.50 5.88
C GLU A 118 30.86 -1.86 5.06
N GLY A 119 31.41 -0.89 4.29
CA GLY A 119 32.68 -0.95 3.63
C GLY A 119 32.82 -1.97 2.51
N SER A 120 31.79 -2.72 2.20
CA SER A 120 31.74 -3.69 1.09
C SER A 120 30.32 -3.82 0.54
N ALA A 121 30.20 -4.31 -0.69
CA ALA A 121 28.89 -4.41 -1.35
C ALA A 121 27.93 -5.32 -0.58
N ARG A 122 26.70 -4.82 -0.35
CA ARG A 122 25.55 -5.58 0.14
C ARG A 122 25.03 -6.46 -0.99
N GLY A 123 24.59 -7.67 -0.70
CA GLY A 123 23.90 -8.54 -1.66
C GLY A 123 22.43 -8.16 -1.79
N VAL A 124 21.88 -8.30 -2.98
CA VAL A 124 20.43 -8.17 -3.20
C VAL A 124 19.77 -9.51 -2.95
N THR A 125 18.60 -9.48 -2.32
CA THR A 125 17.73 -10.66 -2.10
C THR A 125 16.29 -10.31 -2.37
N ASP A 126 15.46 -11.32 -2.61
CA ASP A 126 14.04 -11.13 -2.85
C ASP A 126 13.28 -11.01 -1.52
N GLU A 127 12.29 -10.11 -1.50
CA GLU A 127 11.28 -9.98 -0.47
C GLU A 127 9.93 -10.36 -1.06
N GLU A 128 9.26 -11.34 -0.48
CA GLU A 128 7.96 -11.83 -0.91
C GLU A 128 6.95 -11.74 0.21
N GLY A 129 5.67 -11.66 -0.16
CA GLY A 129 4.61 -11.67 0.82
C GLY A 129 3.24 -11.98 0.22
N ASN A 130 2.39 -12.52 1.05
CA ASN A 130 1.01 -12.81 0.70
C ASN A 130 0.09 -12.25 1.77
N ALA A 131 -1.11 -11.81 1.39
CA ALA A 131 -2.12 -11.37 2.33
C ALA A 131 -3.49 -11.98 2.01
N TYR A 132 -4.25 -12.27 3.05
CA TYR A 132 -5.65 -12.70 3.01
C TYR A 132 -6.47 -11.57 3.62
N ARG A 133 -7.40 -11.01 2.84
CA ARG A 133 -8.17 -9.84 3.20
C ARG A 133 -9.67 -10.16 3.27
N LEU A 134 -10.34 -9.61 4.26
CA LEU A 134 -11.79 -9.64 4.41
C LEU A 134 -12.30 -8.23 4.70
N LYS A 135 -13.11 -7.70 3.80
CA LYS A 135 -13.66 -6.34 3.89
C LYS A 135 -15.19 -6.40 3.99
N PHE A 136 -15.75 -5.64 4.91
CA PHE A 136 -17.18 -5.39 5.05
C PHE A 136 -17.44 -3.93 4.70
N GLY A 137 -17.86 -3.68 3.46
CA GLY A 137 -18.13 -2.34 2.96
C GLY A 137 -19.54 -1.88 3.26
N ASN A 138 -19.70 -0.60 3.63
CA ASN A 138 -20.99 0.04 3.83
C ASN A 138 -21.95 -0.77 4.71
N ILE A 139 -21.49 -1.21 5.88
CA ILE A 139 -22.21 -2.12 6.78
C ILE A 139 -23.60 -1.58 7.12
N GLY A 140 -24.63 -2.35 6.77
CA GLY A 140 -26.01 -1.96 7.02
C GLY A 140 -26.44 -0.66 6.33
N ASN A 141 -25.77 -0.26 5.25
CA ASN A 141 -25.98 1.02 4.56
C ASN A 141 -25.70 2.25 5.44
N SER A 142 -24.82 2.12 6.43
CA SER A 142 -24.48 3.17 7.40
C SER A 142 -23.39 4.13 6.93
N GLY A 143 -22.66 3.78 5.87
CA GLY A 143 -21.41 4.45 5.46
C GLY A 143 -20.17 3.94 6.20
N PHE A 144 -20.31 3.09 7.22
CA PHE A 144 -19.19 2.47 7.93
C PHE A 144 -18.68 1.23 7.19
N SER A 145 -17.37 1.08 7.13
CA SER A 145 -16.70 -0.09 6.55
C SER A 145 -15.60 -0.57 7.49
N LEU A 146 -15.42 -1.90 7.52
CA LEU A 146 -14.36 -2.58 8.25
C LEU A 146 -13.55 -3.41 7.26
N ASP A 147 -12.23 -3.32 7.35
CA ASP A 147 -11.28 -4.03 6.50
C ASP A 147 -10.24 -4.72 7.40
N THR A 148 -10.05 -6.00 7.25
CA THR A 148 -9.06 -6.76 8.02
C THR A 148 -8.27 -7.69 7.11
N ALA A 149 -6.99 -7.86 7.43
CA ALA A 149 -6.12 -8.76 6.68
C ALA A 149 -5.11 -9.45 7.60
N TYR A 150 -4.69 -10.62 7.15
CA TYR A 150 -3.53 -11.34 7.68
C TYR A 150 -2.49 -11.43 6.56
N ALA A 151 -1.26 -11.01 6.85
CA ALA A 151 -0.18 -10.97 5.87
C ALA A 151 1.04 -11.74 6.38
N VAL A 152 1.78 -12.32 5.45
CA VAL A 152 3.07 -12.98 5.66
C VAL A 152 4.10 -12.31 4.78
N LYS A 153 5.29 -12.06 5.33
CA LYS A 153 6.46 -11.54 4.62
C LYS A 153 7.64 -12.47 4.84
N GLU A 154 8.37 -12.76 3.79
CA GLU A 154 9.56 -13.62 3.78
C GLU A 154 10.71 -12.95 3.03
N ILE A 155 11.93 -13.11 3.52
CA ILE A 155 13.18 -12.67 2.89
C ILE A 155 13.96 -13.92 2.49
N ASP A 156 14.23 -14.09 1.20
CA ASP A 156 14.88 -15.29 0.67
C ASP A 156 16.26 -15.55 1.29
N SER A 157 17.08 -14.54 1.38
CA SER A 157 18.43 -14.63 1.95
C SER A 157 18.61 -13.61 3.06
N GLU A 158 18.24 -13.96 4.27
CA GLU A 158 18.35 -13.10 5.44
C GLU A 158 19.72 -13.22 6.09
N LYS A 159 20.50 -12.10 6.09
CA LYS A 159 21.84 -12.00 6.65
C LYS A 159 22.05 -10.74 7.48
N SER A 160 20.97 -10.11 7.96
CA SER A 160 21.06 -8.86 8.73
C SER A 160 22.04 -8.99 9.91
N GLY A 161 23.06 -8.13 9.91
CA GLY A 161 24.09 -8.10 10.94
C GLY A 161 25.18 -9.18 10.83
N HIS A 162 25.18 -9.99 9.78
CA HIS A 162 26.10 -11.14 9.64
C HIS A 162 27.58 -10.74 9.64
N GLN A 163 27.89 -9.56 9.15
CA GLN A 163 29.27 -9.10 9.03
C GLN A 163 29.94 -8.79 10.39
N ALA A 164 29.19 -8.23 11.35
CA ALA A 164 29.80 -7.58 12.52
C ALA A 164 29.16 -7.94 13.87
N TYR A 165 28.04 -8.68 13.87
CA TYR A 165 27.25 -8.90 15.08
C TYR A 165 27.17 -10.40 15.45
N SER A 166 27.00 -10.67 16.74
CA SER A 166 26.87 -12.03 17.26
C SER A 166 25.59 -12.70 16.76
N THR A 167 25.53 -14.04 16.79
CA THR A 167 24.33 -14.79 16.37
C THR A 167 23.07 -14.35 17.13
N SER A 168 23.18 -14.07 18.43
CA SER A 168 22.05 -13.59 19.23
C SER A 168 21.58 -12.18 18.84
N GLU A 169 22.47 -11.32 18.36
CA GLU A 169 22.10 -10.00 17.82
C GLU A 169 21.50 -10.12 16.42
N GLN A 170 22.00 -11.03 15.60
CA GLN A 170 21.44 -11.34 14.27
C GLN A 170 20.00 -11.88 14.38
N ASP A 171 19.75 -12.77 15.37
CA ASP A 171 18.41 -13.32 15.60
C ASP A 171 17.38 -12.23 15.91
N LEU A 172 17.76 -11.13 16.56
CA LEU A 172 16.89 -9.97 16.81
C LEU A 172 16.58 -9.13 15.55
N LEU A 173 17.33 -9.31 14.47
CA LEU A 173 17.23 -8.53 13.22
C LEU A 173 16.56 -9.29 12.08
N ARG A 174 16.01 -10.48 12.32
CA ARG A 174 15.32 -11.27 11.29
C ARG A 174 14.04 -10.59 10.84
N ARG A 175 13.87 -10.47 9.51
CA ARG A 175 12.83 -9.65 8.88
C ARG A 175 11.60 -10.43 8.41
N ASP A 176 11.64 -11.77 8.44
CA ASP A 176 10.44 -12.59 8.21
C ASP A 176 9.40 -12.23 9.25
N ALA A 177 8.16 -12.03 8.82
CA ALA A 177 7.14 -11.50 9.70
C ALA A 177 5.73 -11.92 9.31
N THR A 178 4.84 -11.93 10.31
CA THR A 178 3.40 -11.96 10.11
C THR A 178 2.77 -10.68 10.61
N SER A 179 1.69 -10.24 9.96
CA SER A 179 1.00 -9.02 10.35
C SER A 179 -0.51 -9.20 10.38
N ILE A 180 -1.15 -8.59 11.36
CA ILE A 180 -2.60 -8.40 11.40
C ILE A 180 -2.90 -6.93 11.15
N TYR A 181 -3.74 -6.68 10.17
CA TYR A 181 -4.20 -5.36 9.76
C TYR A 181 -5.69 -5.23 10.04
N THR A 182 -6.11 -4.10 10.58
CA THR A 182 -7.53 -3.75 10.77
C THR A 182 -7.74 -2.26 10.52
N LYS A 183 -8.63 -1.91 9.61
CA LYS A 183 -9.00 -0.52 9.27
C LYS A 183 -10.50 -0.33 9.41
N GLY A 184 -10.90 0.65 10.22
CA GLY A 184 -12.26 1.18 10.25
C GLY A 184 -12.32 2.48 9.45
N SER A 185 -13.32 2.65 8.60
CA SER A 185 -13.54 3.88 7.85
C SER A 185 -15.02 4.27 7.83
N PHE A 186 -15.27 5.56 7.67
CA PHE A 186 -16.63 6.08 7.58
C PHE A 186 -16.76 7.06 6.42
N ARG A 187 -17.87 6.99 5.68
CA ARG A 187 -18.16 7.85 4.54
C ARG A 187 -19.15 8.94 4.93
N PHE A 188 -18.68 10.19 4.94
CA PHE A 188 -19.46 11.39 5.21
C PHE A 188 -19.81 12.15 3.94
N PRO A 189 -21.05 12.17 3.46
CA PRO A 189 -21.44 13.03 2.37
C PRO A 189 -21.44 14.51 2.85
N ILE A 190 -20.74 15.38 2.11
CA ILE A 190 -20.65 16.83 2.38
C ILE A 190 -21.58 17.59 1.46
N SER A 191 -21.56 17.24 0.17
CA SER A 191 -22.40 17.86 -0.85
C SER A 191 -22.67 16.87 -1.97
N ARG A 192 -23.45 17.30 -2.98
CA ARG A 192 -23.64 16.48 -4.18
C ARG A 192 -22.27 16.31 -4.90
N GLY A 193 -21.78 15.07 -4.92
CA GLY A 193 -20.49 14.72 -5.55
C GLY A 193 -19.27 14.81 -4.64
N THR A 194 -19.39 15.28 -3.38
CA THR A 194 -18.28 15.38 -2.45
C THR A 194 -18.56 14.63 -1.15
N PHE A 195 -17.62 13.79 -0.73
CA PHE A 195 -17.66 13.15 0.59
C PHE A 195 -16.26 13.09 1.23
N LEU A 196 -16.26 13.03 2.55
CA LEU A 196 -15.09 12.75 3.37
C LEU A 196 -15.06 11.28 3.77
N SER A 197 -13.86 10.73 3.89
CA SER A 197 -13.65 9.38 4.40
C SER A 197 -12.51 9.39 5.44
N PRO A 198 -12.81 9.69 6.71
CA PRO A 198 -11.88 9.44 7.80
C PRO A 198 -11.71 7.94 8.02
N SER A 199 -10.50 7.53 8.39
CA SER A 199 -10.22 6.15 8.77
C SER A 199 -9.15 6.06 9.85
N VAL A 200 -9.18 4.96 10.59
CA VAL A 200 -8.15 4.57 11.54
C VAL A 200 -7.72 3.15 11.22
N THR A 201 -6.42 2.94 11.14
CA THR A 201 -5.81 1.65 10.86
C THR A 201 -4.93 1.24 12.03
N TYR A 202 -5.04 -0.01 12.43
CA TYR A 202 -4.18 -0.69 13.39
C TYR A 202 -3.44 -1.82 12.68
N ILE A 203 -2.12 -1.92 12.91
CA ILE A 203 -1.31 -3.03 12.41
C ILE A 203 -0.44 -3.53 13.56
N LYS A 204 -0.49 -4.83 13.81
CA LYS A 204 0.48 -5.54 14.65
C LYS A 204 1.33 -6.42 13.74
N THR A 205 2.63 -6.24 13.80
CA THR A 205 3.63 -7.04 13.08
C THR A 205 4.46 -7.83 14.09
N ASP A 206 4.45 -9.13 13.95
CA ASP A 206 5.30 -10.05 14.69
C ASP A 206 6.39 -10.54 13.74
N ALA A 207 7.60 -10.02 13.88
CA ALA A 207 8.78 -10.42 13.14
C ALA A 207 9.50 -11.55 13.88
N ASP A 208 10.23 -12.38 13.15
CA ASP A 208 11.10 -13.41 13.75
C ASP A 208 12.18 -12.78 14.63
N GLY A 209 12.60 -11.54 14.31
CA GLY A 209 13.47 -10.73 15.14
C GLY A 209 12.68 -9.73 15.99
N ASP A 210 12.72 -9.89 17.30
CA ASP A 210 11.94 -9.06 18.25
C ASP A 210 12.18 -7.55 18.10
N ALA A 211 13.39 -7.14 17.66
CA ALA A 211 13.71 -5.73 17.44
C ALA A 211 12.95 -5.11 16.25
N LEU A 212 12.34 -5.93 15.39
CA LEU A 212 11.56 -5.50 14.23
C LEU A 212 10.05 -5.74 14.40
N SER A 213 9.66 -6.46 15.47
CA SER A 213 8.25 -6.56 15.86
C SER A 213 7.74 -5.21 16.32
N ASN A 214 6.52 -4.85 15.87
CA ASN A 214 6.00 -3.50 16.12
C ASN A 214 4.47 -3.44 16.13
N THR A 215 3.98 -2.33 16.65
CA THR A 215 2.58 -1.93 16.58
C THR A 215 2.47 -0.55 15.96
N SER A 216 1.61 -0.38 14.97
CA SER A 216 1.37 0.91 14.35
C SER A 216 -0.11 1.32 14.36
N TRP A 217 -0.32 2.64 14.47
CA TRP A 217 -1.61 3.30 14.34
C TRP A 217 -1.52 4.37 13.28
N LYS A 218 -2.44 4.34 12.31
CA LYS A 218 -2.56 5.37 11.27
C LYS A 218 -3.91 6.04 11.34
N GLY A 219 -3.92 7.37 11.43
CA GLY A 219 -5.07 8.21 11.17
C GLY A 219 -5.01 8.73 9.73
N GLU A 220 -6.11 8.65 8.97
CA GLU A 220 -6.15 9.07 7.58
C GLU A 220 -7.45 9.80 7.26
N LEU A 221 -7.38 10.85 6.46
CA LEU A 221 -8.52 11.56 5.93
C LEU A 221 -8.43 11.65 4.41
N SER A 222 -9.46 11.15 3.72
CA SER A 222 -9.61 11.28 2.28
C SER A 222 -10.80 12.18 1.93
N VAL A 223 -10.62 13.04 0.94
CA VAL A 223 -11.66 13.87 0.34
C VAL A 223 -11.86 13.41 -1.09
N PHE A 224 -13.08 12.97 -1.40
CA PHE A 224 -13.49 12.56 -2.75
C PHE A 224 -14.41 13.62 -3.31
N THR A 225 -14.11 14.12 -4.50
CA THR A 225 -14.98 15.09 -5.18
C THR A 225 -15.13 14.75 -6.66
N ASN A 226 -16.36 14.84 -7.14
CA ASN A 226 -16.73 14.61 -8.54
C ASN A 226 -17.49 15.83 -9.02
N PHE A 227 -17.02 16.47 -10.09
CA PHE A 227 -17.70 17.59 -10.74
C PHE A 227 -17.52 17.50 -12.25
N ASP A 228 -18.64 17.47 -12.98
CA ASP A 228 -18.67 17.28 -14.42
C ASP A 228 -17.91 16.00 -14.84
N ARG A 229 -16.82 16.15 -15.57
CA ARG A 229 -15.95 15.03 -16.02
C ARG A 229 -14.76 14.80 -15.11
N HIS A 230 -14.61 15.58 -14.06
CA HIS A 230 -13.46 15.56 -13.16
C HIS A 230 -13.75 14.72 -11.92
N GLN A 231 -12.81 13.87 -11.56
CA GLN A 231 -12.75 13.19 -10.27
C GLN A 231 -11.43 13.50 -9.60
N LEU A 232 -11.48 13.92 -8.35
CA LEU A 232 -10.31 14.24 -7.54
C LEU A 232 -10.44 13.54 -6.18
N VAL A 233 -9.36 12.90 -5.76
CA VAL A 233 -9.21 12.38 -4.40
C VAL A 233 -7.95 12.97 -3.80
N LEU A 234 -8.05 13.51 -2.59
CA LEU A 234 -6.92 13.97 -1.80
C LEU A 234 -6.92 13.19 -0.50
N THR A 235 -5.80 12.59 -0.14
CA THR A 235 -5.62 11.80 1.07
C THR A 235 -4.41 12.30 1.85
N ALA A 236 -4.58 12.49 3.16
CA ALA A 236 -3.52 12.78 4.10
C ALA A 236 -3.58 11.76 5.24
N GLY A 237 -2.44 11.22 5.62
CA GLY A 237 -2.32 10.23 6.68
C GLY A 237 -1.11 10.50 7.58
N TYR A 238 -1.24 10.11 8.84
CA TYR A 238 -0.17 10.12 9.82
C TYR A 238 -0.14 8.79 10.55
N THR A 239 1.05 8.19 10.65
CA THR A 239 1.28 6.89 11.29
C THR A 239 2.30 7.05 12.40
N GLY A 240 2.00 6.55 13.59
CA GLY A 240 2.98 6.29 14.65
C GLY A 240 3.25 4.79 14.73
N ARG A 241 4.51 4.39 14.82
CA ARG A 241 4.93 2.99 14.90
C ARG A 241 5.94 2.81 16.03
N ASN A 242 5.62 1.91 16.94
CA ASN A 242 6.46 1.60 18.10
C ASN A 242 6.94 0.15 18.01
N TYR A 243 8.23 -0.05 18.20
CA TYR A 243 8.87 -1.36 18.16
C TYR A 243 8.95 -1.99 19.54
N ASP A 244 9.02 -3.32 19.61
CA ASP A 244 8.82 -4.07 20.84
C ASP A 244 10.12 -4.25 21.64
N ALA A 245 11.30 -4.27 20.98
CA ALA A 245 12.58 -4.53 21.61
C ALA A 245 13.69 -3.57 21.15
N SER A 246 14.76 -3.49 21.93
CA SER A 246 15.92 -2.67 21.62
C SER A 246 16.64 -3.20 20.39
N HIS A 247 16.95 -2.31 19.44
CA HIS A 247 17.73 -2.62 18.26
C HIS A 247 19.18 -2.91 18.64
N PRO A 248 19.74 -4.09 18.30
CA PRO A 248 21.06 -4.50 18.82
C PRO A 248 22.22 -3.63 18.29
N ILE A 249 22.07 -3.04 17.10
CA ILE A 249 23.11 -2.17 16.48
C ILE A 249 23.13 -0.79 17.14
N TYR A 250 21.96 -0.21 17.44
CA TYR A 250 21.84 1.18 17.90
C TYR A 250 21.56 1.30 19.40
N ASN A 251 21.27 0.18 20.08
CA ASN A 251 20.98 0.10 21.51
C ASN A 251 19.80 1.02 21.96
N VAL A 252 18.81 1.17 21.11
CA VAL A 252 17.60 1.96 21.35
C VAL A 252 16.38 1.21 20.81
N VAL A 253 15.25 1.36 21.46
CA VAL A 253 13.97 0.89 20.93
C VAL A 253 13.56 1.85 19.81
N ARG A 254 13.33 1.32 18.62
CA ARG A 254 12.95 2.11 17.45
C ARG A 254 11.54 2.67 17.60
N ASP A 255 11.36 3.89 17.12
CA ASP A 255 10.09 4.61 17.06
C ASP A 255 10.07 5.43 15.77
N ASP A 256 9.01 5.31 14.98
CA ASP A 256 8.86 5.99 13.70
C ASP A 256 7.57 6.79 13.65
N ASP A 257 7.68 7.99 13.10
CA ASP A 257 6.55 8.82 12.68
C ASP A 257 6.53 8.96 11.16
N GLU A 258 5.38 8.71 10.54
CA GLU A 258 5.25 8.75 9.08
C GLU A 258 4.13 9.71 8.66
N LEU A 259 4.45 10.63 7.75
CA LEU A 259 3.50 11.47 7.04
C LEU A 259 3.29 10.92 5.63
N SER A 260 2.04 10.78 5.21
CA SER A 260 1.68 10.38 3.84
C SER A 260 0.67 11.34 3.23
N LEU A 261 0.94 11.77 1.98
CA LEU A 261 0.04 12.59 1.18
C LEU A 261 -0.14 11.92 -0.18
N PHE A 262 -1.38 11.87 -0.65
CA PHE A 262 -1.68 11.31 -1.97
C PHE A 262 -2.79 12.10 -2.66
N ALA A 263 -2.65 12.27 -3.97
CA ALA A 263 -3.64 12.86 -4.85
C ALA A 263 -3.87 11.96 -6.05
N ALA A 264 -5.12 11.67 -6.37
CA ALA A 264 -5.52 10.99 -7.59
C ALA A 264 -6.49 11.86 -8.38
N TYR A 265 -6.25 12.01 -9.67
CA TYR A 265 -7.09 12.80 -10.56
C TYR A 265 -7.46 12.00 -11.80
N GLU A 266 -8.72 12.10 -12.22
CA GLU A 266 -9.22 11.52 -13.46
C GLU A 266 -10.07 12.54 -14.21
N TYR A 267 -9.83 12.65 -15.52
CA TYR A 267 -10.66 13.38 -16.47
C TYR A 267 -11.30 12.41 -17.44
N LYS A 268 -12.62 12.25 -17.37
CA LYS A 268 -13.41 11.30 -18.16
C LYS A 268 -13.77 11.84 -19.54
N GLY A 269 -13.93 10.93 -20.51
CA GLY A 269 -14.31 11.29 -21.87
C GLY A 269 -13.19 12.00 -22.63
N LEU A 270 -11.97 11.48 -22.50
CA LEU A 270 -10.78 11.99 -23.18
C LEU A 270 -11.02 12.04 -24.71
N MET A 271 -10.80 13.20 -25.32
CA MET A 271 -11.04 13.46 -26.75
C MET A 271 -12.46 13.12 -27.24
N GLY A 272 -13.44 13.07 -26.32
CA GLY A 272 -14.82 12.69 -26.64
C GLY A 272 -15.09 11.17 -26.64
N TRP A 273 -14.13 10.37 -26.23
CA TRP A 273 -14.27 8.92 -26.10
C TRP A 273 -14.77 8.55 -24.71
N ASP A 274 -16.00 8.09 -24.58
CA ASP A 274 -16.66 7.85 -23.30
C ASP A 274 -15.94 6.84 -22.40
N ASN A 275 -15.27 5.85 -23.00
CA ASN A 275 -14.56 4.80 -22.29
C ASN A 275 -13.11 5.16 -21.92
N TRP A 276 -12.64 6.34 -22.32
CA TRP A 276 -11.26 6.76 -22.09
C TRP A 276 -11.20 7.93 -21.11
N SER A 277 -10.22 7.87 -20.23
CA SER A 277 -9.92 8.96 -19.30
C SER A 277 -8.42 9.25 -19.22
N LEU A 278 -8.09 10.50 -18.90
CA LEU A 278 -6.77 10.88 -18.46
C LEU A 278 -6.70 10.63 -16.95
N ILE A 279 -5.61 10.01 -16.49
CA ILE A 279 -5.37 9.77 -15.06
C ILE A 279 -4.04 10.37 -14.64
N SER A 280 -3.96 10.83 -13.40
CA SER A 280 -2.73 11.33 -12.79
C SER A 280 -2.70 11.00 -11.31
N PHE A 281 -1.53 10.63 -10.82
CA PHE A 281 -1.27 10.38 -9.40
C PHE A 281 -0.10 11.22 -8.93
N ALA A 282 -0.17 11.69 -7.69
CA ALA A 282 0.93 12.31 -6.99
C ALA A 282 0.95 11.79 -5.55
N GLY A 283 2.10 11.33 -5.10
CA GLY A 283 2.30 10.79 -3.76
C GLY A 283 3.54 11.37 -3.11
N TYR A 284 3.49 11.56 -1.80
CA TYR A 284 4.61 11.91 -0.95
C TYR A 284 4.52 11.13 0.35
N GLY A 285 5.62 10.53 0.76
CA GLY A 285 5.79 9.87 2.04
C GLY A 285 7.09 10.32 2.71
N GLN A 286 7.05 10.48 4.02
CA GLN A 286 8.23 10.74 4.84
C GLN A 286 8.08 9.97 6.15
N THR A 287 9.12 9.19 6.47
CA THR A 287 9.27 8.51 7.74
C THR A 287 10.45 9.15 8.48
N ASP A 288 10.18 9.66 9.67
CA ASP A 288 11.17 10.15 10.61
C ASP A 288 11.32 9.11 11.74
N SER A 289 12.48 8.53 11.88
CA SER A 289 12.82 7.53 12.88
C SER A 289 13.74 8.12 13.95
N ASN A 290 13.66 7.61 15.18
CA ASN A 290 14.68 7.91 16.19
C ASN A 290 16.04 7.23 15.92
N ILE A 291 16.13 6.45 14.82
CA ILE A 291 17.35 5.85 14.27
C ILE A 291 17.49 6.35 12.83
N ASP A 292 18.40 7.28 12.56
CA ASP A 292 18.58 7.96 11.25
C ASP A 292 18.71 7.00 10.07
N PHE A 293 19.24 5.79 10.29
CA PHE A 293 19.35 4.74 9.26
C PHE A 293 17.99 4.35 8.65
N TYR A 294 16.91 4.49 9.40
CA TYR A 294 15.53 4.16 9.00
C TYR A 294 14.71 5.35 8.54
N ASP A 295 15.32 6.55 8.46
CA ASP A 295 14.65 7.68 7.83
C ASP A 295 14.43 7.41 6.35
N GLU A 296 13.22 7.70 5.88
CA GLU A 296 12.84 7.47 4.49
C GLU A 296 12.04 8.64 3.94
N LYS A 297 12.22 8.89 2.64
CA LYS A 297 11.34 9.76 1.86
C LYS A 297 11.01 9.10 0.54
N SER A 298 9.79 9.32 0.08
CA SER A 298 9.33 8.83 -1.21
C SER A 298 8.47 9.86 -1.92
N MET A 299 8.60 9.92 -3.23
CA MET A 299 7.76 10.73 -4.11
C MET A 299 7.35 9.91 -5.32
N LEU A 300 6.11 10.06 -5.72
CA LEU A 300 5.56 9.48 -6.95
C LEU A 300 4.80 10.56 -7.70
N PHE A 301 5.02 10.64 -8.99
CA PHE A 301 4.16 11.39 -9.90
C PHE A 301 3.93 10.56 -11.16
N SER A 302 2.70 10.48 -11.65
CA SER A 302 2.41 9.77 -12.90
C SER A 302 1.28 10.42 -13.66
N VAL A 303 1.35 10.30 -14.98
CA VAL A 303 0.29 10.71 -15.91
C VAL A 303 0.11 9.62 -16.95
N GLY A 304 -1.14 9.29 -17.25
CA GLY A 304 -1.45 8.26 -18.21
C GLY A 304 -2.90 8.27 -18.66
N VAL A 305 -3.25 7.20 -19.34
CA VAL A 305 -4.60 7.00 -19.85
C VAL A 305 -5.20 5.71 -19.29
N ASN A 306 -6.50 5.73 -19.10
CA ASN A 306 -7.28 4.59 -18.64
C ASN A 306 -8.39 4.29 -19.65
N CYS A 307 -8.59 3.01 -19.94
CA CYS A 307 -9.68 2.53 -20.80
C CYS A 307 -10.57 1.58 -20.02
N GLN A 308 -11.87 1.84 -20.00
CA GLN A 308 -12.89 0.99 -19.39
C GLN A 308 -13.64 0.18 -20.45
N PHE A 309 -14.01 -1.07 -20.14
CA PHE A 309 -14.74 -1.97 -21.03
C PHE A 309 -15.75 -2.84 -20.30
#